data_6d141e83c13a4ca87035fb94777ca5b6
#
_entry.id   6d141e83c13a4ca87035fb94777ca5b6
#
_cell.length_a   1.000
_cell.length_b   1.000
_cell.length_c   1.000
_cell.angle_alpha   90.00
_cell.angle_beta   90.00
_cell.angle_gamma   90.00
#
_symmetry.space_group_name_H-M   'P 1'
#
loop_
_entity.id
_entity.type
_entity.pdbx_description
1 polymer ?
#
loop_
_entity_poly.entity_id
_entity_poly.type
_entity_poly.pdbx_seq_one_letter_code
_entity_poly.pdbx_strand_id
1 'polypeptide(L)'
;LGSNGSTSMGSVCASTLSLLNAGVPLKAPVAGIAMGLISDDVDGKTEYVALTDILGAEDAFGDMDFKVAGTKDFVTALQLDTKLDGIPASVLAAALHQAKEARLAILGVMNDAIDRPDEMNPLAPRIISIKIPVDQIGAVIGPKGKVINQIQEETGAEISIEDDGT
;
A
#
# COMPACT_ATOMS: atom_id res chain seq x y z
N LEU A 1 -16.43 -5.94 12.42
CA LEU A 1 -16.01 -7.11 11.64
C LEU A 1 -15.77 -8.28 12.59
N GLY A 2 -16.47 -9.39 12.36
CA GLY A 2 -16.19 -10.66 13.02
C GLY A 2 -15.31 -11.52 12.12
N SER A 3 -14.12 -11.88 12.56
CA SER A 3 -13.18 -12.71 11.80
C SER A 3 -12.29 -13.49 12.74
N ASN A 4 -11.82 -14.66 12.32
CA ASN A 4 -10.82 -15.44 13.01
C ASN A 4 -9.44 -15.38 12.30
N GLY A 5 -9.33 -14.62 11.24
CA GLY A 5 -8.08 -14.34 10.52
C GLY A 5 -7.65 -12.88 10.70
N SER A 6 -6.65 -12.44 9.94
CA SER A 6 -6.13 -11.08 9.99
C SER A 6 -7.07 -10.07 9.34
N THR A 7 -7.88 -9.38 10.15
CA THR A 7 -8.75 -8.28 9.68
C THR A 7 -7.95 -7.11 9.13
N SER A 8 -6.75 -6.86 9.67
CA SER A 8 -5.87 -5.77 9.19
C SER A 8 -5.37 -6.02 7.77
N MET A 9 -4.96 -7.25 7.45
CA MET A 9 -4.48 -7.56 6.09
C MET A 9 -5.63 -7.68 5.10
N GLY A 10 -6.79 -8.18 5.51
CA GLY A 10 -8.02 -8.07 4.74
C GLY A 10 -8.40 -6.63 4.43
N SER A 11 -8.24 -5.71 5.40
CA SER A 11 -8.49 -4.27 5.21
C SER A 11 -7.50 -3.63 4.23
N VAL A 12 -6.23 -4.04 4.22
CA VAL A 12 -5.23 -3.58 3.23
C VAL A 12 -5.70 -3.93 1.82
N CYS A 13 -6.11 -5.17 1.59
CA CYS A 13 -6.62 -5.62 0.28
C CYS A 13 -7.90 -4.86 -0.11
N ALA A 14 -8.86 -4.74 0.81
CA ALA A 14 -10.10 -4.03 0.58
C ALA A 14 -9.87 -2.53 0.29
N SER A 15 -8.93 -1.89 0.97
CA SER A 15 -8.56 -0.49 0.73
C SER A 15 -7.98 -0.30 -0.67
N THR A 16 -7.11 -1.21 -1.12
CA THR A 16 -6.60 -1.17 -2.49
C THR A 16 -7.74 -1.26 -3.52
N LEU A 17 -8.63 -2.22 -3.38
CA LEU A 17 -9.79 -2.38 -4.27
C LEU A 17 -10.70 -1.15 -4.25
N SER A 18 -10.98 -0.61 -3.06
CA SER A 18 -11.82 0.58 -2.89
C SER A 18 -11.22 1.83 -3.53
N LEU A 19 -9.90 2.03 -3.39
CA LEU A 19 -9.21 3.16 -4.00
C LEU A 19 -9.19 3.06 -5.53
N LEU A 20 -8.94 1.87 -6.07
CA LEU A 20 -9.01 1.63 -7.52
C LEU A 20 -10.42 1.88 -8.05
N ASN A 21 -11.45 1.37 -7.37
CA ASN A 21 -12.86 1.59 -7.76
C ASN A 21 -13.29 3.06 -7.66
N ALA A 22 -12.70 3.83 -6.75
CA ALA A 22 -12.90 5.27 -6.68
C ALA A 22 -12.13 6.08 -7.74
N GLY A 23 -11.34 5.42 -8.57
CA GLY A 23 -10.53 6.07 -9.61
C GLY A 23 -9.25 6.71 -9.10
N VAL A 24 -8.79 6.36 -7.89
CA VAL A 24 -7.54 6.91 -7.35
C VAL A 24 -6.34 6.30 -8.12
N PRO A 25 -5.45 7.13 -8.70
CA PRO A 25 -4.33 6.65 -9.50
C PRO A 25 -3.20 6.10 -8.61
N LEU A 26 -3.41 4.90 -8.07
CA LEU A 26 -2.38 4.21 -7.29
C LEU A 26 -1.17 3.88 -8.19
N LYS A 27 0.04 4.00 -7.64
CA LYS A 27 1.28 3.60 -8.35
C LYS A 27 1.31 2.10 -8.65
N ALA A 28 0.78 1.29 -7.74
CA ALA A 28 0.58 -0.15 -7.90
C ALA A 28 -0.40 -0.67 -6.86
N PRO A 29 -1.14 -1.76 -7.13
CA PRO A 29 -1.98 -2.42 -6.15
C PRO A 29 -1.13 -3.05 -5.04
N VAL A 30 -1.67 -3.06 -3.82
CA VAL A 30 -1.04 -3.62 -2.62
C VAL A 30 -1.94 -4.70 -2.04
N ALA A 31 -1.38 -5.86 -1.76
CA ALA A 31 -2.02 -6.90 -0.97
C ALA A 31 -1.28 -7.12 0.34
N GLY A 32 -1.96 -7.66 1.33
CA GLY A 32 -1.41 -8.02 2.62
C GLY A 32 -1.65 -9.48 2.97
N ILE A 33 -0.74 -10.05 3.76
CA ILE A 33 -0.83 -11.40 4.32
C ILE A 33 -0.35 -11.41 5.77
N ALA A 34 -0.97 -12.22 6.62
CA ALA A 34 -0.49 -12.51 7.96
C ALA A 34 0.15 -13.89 7.98
N MET A 35 1.37 -13.94 8.47
CA MET A 35 2.20 -15.14 8.58
C MET A 35 2.43 -15.47 10.04
N GLY A 36 2.62 -16.75 10.35
CA GLY A 36 3.02 -17.23 11.66
C GLY A 36 4.29 -18.06 11.60
N LEU A 37 4.87 -18.31 12.77
CA LEU A 37 5.99 -19.21 12.95
C LEU A 37 5.73 -20.08 14.18
N ILE A 38 6.02 -21.36 14.05
CA ILE A 38 6.04 -22.31 15.16
C ILE A 38 7.43 -22.92 15.21
N SER A 39 7.97 -23.09 16.39
CA SER A 39 9.21 -23.83 16.61
C SER A 39 9.04 -24.95 17.61
N ASP A 40 9.80 -26.01 17.46
CA ASP A 40 9.88 -27.12 18.41
C ASP A 40 11.29 -27.72 18.37
N ASP A 41 11.69 -28.36 19.46
CA ASP A 41 12.95 -29.08 19.55
C ASP A 41 12.77 -30.53 19.13
N VAL A 42 13.30 -30.84 17.93
CA VAL A 42 13.28 -32.18 17.35
C VAL A 42 14.69 -32.75 17.35
N ASP A 43 14.91 -33.84 18.06
CA ASP A 43 16.22 -34.51 18.17
C ASP A 43 17.40 -33.58 18.56
N GLY A 44 17.12 -32.62 19.46
CA GLY A 44 18.11 -31.68 19.97
C GLY A 44 18.45 -30.55 19.00
N LYS A 45 17.60 -30.30 18.00
CA LYS A 45 17.67 -29.15 17.09
C LYS A 45 16.33 -28.44 17.08
N THR A 46 16.38 -27.12 17.15
CA THR A 46 15.19 -26.31 16.99
C THR A 46 14.80 -26.27 15.50
N GLU A 47 13.62 -26.79 15.18
CA GLU A 47 13.03 -26.71 13.85
C GLU A 47 11.98 -25.60 13.82
N TYR A 48 11.81 -24.97 12.65
CA TYR A 48 10.90 -23.86 12.46
C TYR A 48 9.96 -24.14 11.29
N VAL A 49 8.67 -23.87 11.48
CA VAL A 49 7.64 -23.99 10.44
C VAL A 49 6.93 -22.65 10.28
N ALA A 50 7.01 -22.05 9.09
CA ALA A 50 6.26 -20.86 8.76
C ALA A 50 4.84 -21.23 8.31
N LEU A 51 3.85 -20.53 8.86
CA LEU A 51 2.44 -20.68 8.55
C LEU A 51 1.98 -19.52 7.68
N THR A 52 1.18 -19.81 6.67
CA THR A 52 0.59 -18.81 5.77
C THR A 52 -0.88 -18.60 6.13
N ASP A 53 -1.30 -17.32 6.27
CA ASP A 53 -2.69 -16.94 6.53
C ASP A 53 -3.22 -17.50 7.86
N ILE A 54 -2.65 -17.01 8.95
CA ILE A 54 -2.89 -17.56 10.28
C ILE A 54 -4.25 -17.20 10.87
N LEU A 55 -4.80 -18.13 11.63
CA LEU A 55 -5.96 -17.94 12.48
C LEU A 55 -5.58 -17.33 13.83
N GLY A 56 -6.57 -16.82 14.58
CA GLY A 56 -6.33 -16.26 15.92
C GLY A 56 -5.72 -17.23 16.92
N ALA A 57 -5.98 -18.54 16.81
CA ALA A 57 -5.33 -19.55 17.63
C ALA A 57 -3.85 -19.72 17.27
N GLU A 58 -3.50 -19.68 15.99
CA GLU A 58 -2.12 -19.77 15.50
C GLU A 58 -1.30 -18.53 15.86
N ASP A 59 -1.94 -17.34 15.88
CA ASP A 59 -1.38 -16.10 16.42
C ASP A 59 -1.14 -16.22 17.95
N ALA A 60 -2.14 -16.65 18.69
CA ALA A 60 -2.07 -16.72 20.15
C ALA A 60 -1.05 -17.75 20.67
N PHE A 61 -0.95 -18.90 20.01
CA PHE A 61 -0.11 -20.03 20.44
C PHE A 61 1.19 -20.16 19.64
N GLY A 62 1.33 -19.47 18.52
CA GLY A 62 2.56 -19.43 17.74
C GLY A 62 3.68 -18.64 18.42
N ASP A 63 4.90 -18.81 17.94
CA ASP A 63 6.11 -18.19 18.48
C ASP A 63 6.35 -16.79 17.91
N MET A 64 5.85 -16.54 16.71
CA MET A 64 5.93 -15.26 16.03
C MET A 64 4.74 -15.11 15.10
N ASP A 65 4.23 -13.90 14.97
CA ASP A 65 3.41 -13.49 13.85
C ASP A 65 4.04 -12.29 13.14
N PHE A 66 3.86 -12.19 11.83
CA PHE A 66 4.21 -11.01 11.08
C PHE A 66 3.24 -10.76 9.95
N LYS A 67 2.99 -9.49 9.72
CA LYS A 67 2.09 -9.00 8.69
C LYS A 67 2.89 -8.28 7.64
N VAL A 68 2.70 -8.66 6.38
CA VAL A 68 3.44 -8.12 5.25
C VAL A 68 2.46 -7.55 4.25
N ALA A 69 2.58 -6.27 3.96
CA ALA A 69 1.89 -5.65 2.84
C ALA A 69 2.89 -5.25 1.75
N GLY A 70 2.47 -5.32 0.49
CA GLY A 70 3.35 -4.95 -0.60
C GLY A 70 2.73 -5.09 -1.97
N THR A 71 3.43 -4.52 -2.94
CA THR A 71 3.14 -4.64 -4.36
C THR A 71 3.67 -5.97 -4.90
N LYS A 72 3.58 -6.18 -6.20
CA LYS A 72 4.21 -7.33 -6.88
C LYS A 72 5.72 -7.38 -6.63
N ASP A 73 6.39 -6.23 -6.61
CA ASP A 73 7.85 -6.15 -6.61
C ASP A 73 8.45 -5.81 -5.25
N PHE A 74 7.72 -5.08 -4.39
CA PHE A 74 8.25 -4.52 -3.14
C PHE A 74 7.35 -4.80 -1.94
N VAL A 75 7.96 -4.99 -0.77
CA VAL A 75 7.31 -4.89 0.52
C VAL A 75 7.17 -3.41 0.87
N THR A 76 5.96 -2.97 1.20
CA THR A 76 5.64 -1.58 1.54
C THR A 76 5.41 -1.36 3.02
N ALA A 77 5.02 -2.41 3.74
CA ALA A 77 4.86 -2.37 5.19
C ALA A 77 5.11 -3.76 5.79
N LEU A 78 5.68 -3.76 6.98
CA LEU A 78 5.96 -4.95 7.78
C LEU A 78 5.65 -4.64 9.25
N GLN A 79 4.92 -5.54 9.89
CA GLN A 79 4.79 -5.60 11.35
C GLN A 79 5.24 -6.99 11.80
N LEU A 80 6.06 -7.06 12.83
CA LEU A 80 6.57 -8.30 13.38
C LEU A 80 6.41 -8.29 14.90
N ASP A 81 5.76 -9.34 15.42
CA ASP A 81 5.64 -9.62 16.84
C ASP A 81 6.22 -11.01 17.14
N THR A 82 7.16 -11.11 18.06
CA THR A 82 7.80 -12.39 18.44
C THR A 82 7.83 -12.61 19.93
N LYS A 83 7.62 -13.85 20.35
CA LYS A 83 7.75 -14.33 21.73
C LYS A 83 9.12 -14.99 21.98
N LEU A 84 9.93 -15.14 20.93
CA LEU A 84 11.28 -15.70 20.99
C LEU A 84 12.31 -14.60 21.25
N ASP A 85 13.39 -14.92 21.95
CA ASP A 85 14.52 -14.01 22.20
C ASP A 85 15.33 -13.69 20.92
N GLY A 86 15.06 -14.40 19.83
CA GLY A 86 15.65 -14.19 18.52
C GLY A 86 15.21 -15.24 17.52
N ILE A 87 15.25 -14.89 16.24
CA ILE A 87 14.91 -15.76 15.12
C ILE A 87 16.07 -15.76 14.16
N PRO A 88 16.56 -16.94 13.70
CA PRO A 88 17.59 -17.00 12.69
C PRO A 88 17.19 -16.23 11.41
N ALA A 89 18.11 -15.42 10.88
CA ALA A 89 17.85 -14.61 9.69
C ALA A 89 17.40 -15.45 8.47
N SER A 90 17.91 -16.70 8.35
CA SER A 90 17.49 -17.63 7.32
C SER A 90 16.02 -18.05 7.43
N VAL A 91 15.51 -18.23 8.65
CA VAL A 91 14.10 -18.57 8.92
C VAL A 91 13.21 -17.41 8.54
N LEU A 92 13.57 -16.20 8.96
CA LEU A 92 12.82 -15.00 8.61
C LEU A 92 12.83 -14.74 7.10
N ALA A 93 13.96 -14.95 6.43
CA ALA A 93 14.04 -14.83 4.98
C ALA A 93 13.14 -15.84 4.25
N ALA A 94 13.13 -17.11 4.69
CA ALA A 94 12.24 -18.14 4.15
C ALA A 94 10.77 -17.77 4.33
N ALA A 95 10.39 -17.30 5.52
CA ALA A 95 9.03 -16.86 5.81
C ALA A 95 8.60 -15.65 4.95
N LEU A 96 9.50 -14.69 4.70
CA LEU A 96 9.25 -13.57 3.80
C LEU A 96 9.07 -14.01 2.34
N HIS A 97 9.82 -15.01 1.88
CA HIS A 97 9.60 -15.59 0.54
C HIS A 97 8.23 -16.25 0.43
N GLN A 98 7.84 -17.04 1.44
CA GLN A 98 6.52 -17.67 1.50
C GLN A 98 5.40 -16.61 1.53
N ALA A 99 5.57 -15.53 2.29
CA ALA A 99 4.66 -14.38 2.32
C ALA A 99 4.54 -13.70 0.95
N LYS A 100 5.64 -13.61 0.19
CA LYS A 100 5.61 -13.06 -1.17
C LYS A 100 4.74 -13.89 -2.10
N GLU A 101 4.88 -15.23 -2.09
CA GLU A 101 4.07 -16.12 -2.89
C GLU A 101 2.57 -15.98 -2.57
N ALA A 102 2.22 -15.95 -1.29
CA ALA A 102 0.85 -15.74 -0.85
C ALA A 102 0.29 -14.36 -1.31
N ARG A 103 1.06 -13.29 -1.17
CA ARG A 103 0.65 -11.96 -1.64
C ARG A 103 0.46 -11.89 -3.14
N LEU A 104 1.31 -12.56 -3.92
CA LEU A 104 1.17 -12.62 -5.38
C LEU A 104 -0.10 -13.37 -5.78
N ALA A 105 -0.46 -14.43 -5.09
CA ALA A 105 -1.72 -15.14 -5.31
C ALA A 105 -2.93 -14.25 -5.01
N ILE A 106 -2.90 -13.52 -3.87
CA ILE A 106 -3.96 -12.56 -3.51
C ILE A 106 -4.05 -11.42 -4.53
N LEU A 107 -2.92 -10.84 -4.95
CA LEU A 107 -2.89 -9.80 -5.99
C LEU A 107 -3.49 -10.31 -7.32
N GLY A 108 -3.26 -11.58 -7.68
CA GLY A 108 -3.90 -12.20 -8.85
C GLY A 108 -5.42 -12.14 -8.76
N VAL A 109 -6.00 -12.59 -7.65
CA VAL A 109 -7.45 -12.56 -7.43
C VAL A 109 -7.99 -11.11 -7.40
N MET A 110 -7.25 -10.19 -6.78
CA MET A 110 -7.63 -8.77 -6.76
C MET A 110 -7.62 -8.16 -8.17
N ASN A 111 -6.61 -8.47 -8.98
CA ASN A 111 -6.49 -7.98 -10.35
C ASN A 111 -7.57 -8.57 -11.27
N ASP A 112 -8.06 -9.77 -11.02
CA ASP A 112 -9.20 -10.34 -11.74
C ASP A 112 -10.49 -9.56 -11.47
N ALA A 113 -10.61 -8.95 -10.29
CA ALA A 113 -11.75 -8.10 -9.93
C ALA A 113 -11.61 -6.67 -10.46
N ILE A 114 -10.42 -6.05 -10.28
CA ILE A 114 -10.11 -4.71 -10.76
C ILE A 114 -8.60 -4.56 -10.94
N ASP A 115 -8.13 -4.37 -12.17
CA ASP A 115 -6.72 -4.34 -12.55
C ASP A 115 -6.15 -2.91 -12.72
N ARG A 116 -7.02 -1.91 -12.78
CA ARG A 116 -6.67 -0.51 -12.98
C ARG A 116 -7.70 0.41 -12.32
N PRO A 117 -7.35 1.67 -12.02
CA PRO A 117 -8.31 2.62 -11.51
C PRO A 117 -9.51 2.81 -12.45
N ASP A 118 -10.71 2.83 -11.89
CA ASP A 118 -11.91 3.23 -12.58
C ASP A 118 -11.87 4.72 -12.97
N GLU A 119 -12.83 5.17 -13.74
CA GLU A 119 -12.97 6.58 -14.06
C GLU A 119 -13.28 7.39 -12.78
N MET A 120 -12.45 8.40 -12.54
CA MET A 120 -12.59 9.26 -11.36
C MET A 120 -13.88 10.08 -11.46
N ASN A 121 -14.61 10.17 -10.33
CA ASN A 121 -15.79 11.01 -10.25
C ASN A 121 -15.50 12.43 -10.76
N PRO A 122 -16.34 13.02 -11.63
CA PRO A 122 -16.14 14.38 -12.13
C PRO A 122 -16.01 15.46 -11.05
N LEU A 123 -16.60 15.23 -9.88
CA LEU A 123 -16.55 16.13 -8.72
C LEU A 123 -15.34 15.86 -7.80
N ALA A 124 -14.52 14.85 -8.08
CA ALA A 124 -13.34 14.56 -7.26
C ALA A 124 -12.29 15.68 -7.41
N PRO A 125 -11.64 16.09 -6.31
CA PRO A 125 -10.51 17.02 -6.38
C PRO A 125 -9.42 16.47 -7.28
N ARG A 126 -8.87 17.32 -8.15
CA ARG A 126 -7.81 16.94 -9.11
C ARG A 126 -6.67 17.92 -9.05
N ILE A 127 -5.44 17.41 -9.15
CA ILE A 127 -4.25 18.23 -9.39
C ILE A 127 -3.82 18.00 -10.82
N ILE A 128 -3.76 19.09 -11.59
CA ILE A 128 -3.31 19.08 -12.98
C ILE A 128 -2.04 19.91 -13.04
N SER A 129 -0.95 19.33 -13.52
CA SER A 129 0.29 20.05 -13.80
C SER A 129 0.40 20.35 -15.27
N ILE A 130 0.65 21.63 -15.58
CA ILE A 130 0.95 22.10 -16.93
C ILE A 130 2.29 22.82 -16.93
N LYS A 131 2.96 22.87 -18.07
CA LYS A 131 4.23 23.56 -18.23
C LYS A 131 4.04 24.76 -19.11
N ILE A 132 4.47 25.93 -18.66
CA ILE A 132 4.51 27.16 -19.44
C ILE A 132 5.96 27.64 -19.61
N PRO A 133 6.29 28.41 -20.65
CA PRO A 133 7.59 29.08 -20.75
C PRO A 133 7.85 30.00 -19.57
N VAL A 134 9.09 29.99 -19.05
CA VAL A 134 9.48 30.77 -17.86
C VAL A 134 9.26 32.27 -18.05
N ASP A 135 9.45 32.77 -19.26
CA ASP A 135 9.20 34.16 -19.63
C ASP A 135 7.70 34.55 -19.59
N GLN A 136 6.81 33.58 -19.57
CA GLN A 136 5.36 33.80 -19.46
C GLN A 136 4.80 33.72 -18.03
N ILE A 137 5.60 33.32 -17.06
CA ILE A 137 5.17 33.28 -15.64
C ILE A 137 4.62 34.63 -15.20
N GLY A 138 5.33 35.71 -15.52
CA GLY A 138 4.90 37.05 -15.18
C GLY A 138 3.56 37.47 -15.80
N ALA A 139 3.24 36.98 -17.01
CA ALA A 139 1.96 37.24 -17.65
C ALA A 139 0.82 36.49 -17.00
N VAL A 140 1.05 35.25 -16.57
CA VAL A 140 0.04 34.42 -15.86
C VAL A 140 -0.23 34.96 -14.46
N ILE A 141 0.78 35.42 -13.76
CA ILE A 141 0.61 36.08 -12.43
C ILE A 141 -0.10 37.42 -12.60
N GLY A 142 0.32 38.20 -13.59
CA GLY A 142 -0.15 39.55 -13.84
C GLY A 142 0.29 40.59 -12.81
N PRO A 143 0.03 41.88 -13.06
CA PRO A 143 0.40 42.95 -12.15
C PRO A 143 -0.23 42.76 -10.77
N LYS A 144 0.60 42.65 -9.72
CA LYS A 144 0.19 42.41 -8.33
C LYS A 144 -0.71 41.13 -8.17
N GLY A 145 -0.51 40.11 -9.01
CA GLY A 145 -1.28 38.89 -8.94
C GLY A 145 -2.70 38.96 -9.52
N LYS A 146 -3.04 40.04 -10.24
CA LYS A 146 -4.42 40.27 -10.71
C LYS A 146 -4.94 39.18 -11.63
N VAL A 147 -4.10 38.66 -12.55
CA VAL A 147 -4.53 37.65 -13.53
C VAL A 147 -4.76 36.32 -12.84
N ILE A 148 -3.81 35.84 -12.04
CA ILE A 148 -3.93 34.55 -11.35
C ILE A 148 -5.11 34.55 -10.37
N ASN A 149 -5.33 35.64 -9.62
CA ASN A 149 -6.46 35.77 -8.72
C ASN A 149 -7.81 35.73 -9.46
N GLN A 150 -7.87 36.41 -10.60
CA GLN A 150 -9.08 36.36 -11.44
C GLN A 150 -9.37 34.94 -11.95
N ILE A 151 -8.35 34.20 -12.39
CA ILE A 151 -8.53 32.81 -12.82
C ILE A 151 -9.02 31.95 -11.66
N GLN A 152 -8.46 32.11 -10.47
CA GLN A 152 -8.87 31.39 -9.28
C GLN A 152 -10.34 31.71 -8.87
N GLU A 153 -10.73 32.99 -8.94
CA GLU A 153 -12.12 33.39 -8.66
C GLU A 153 -13.13 32.83 -9.67
N GLU A 154 -12.79 32.86 -10.96
CA GLU A 154 -13.68 32.38 -12.02
C GLU A 154 -13.82 30.84 -12.06
N THR A 155 -12.76 30.13 -11.72
CA THR A 155 -12.72 28.66 -11.83
C THR A 155 -12.91 27.92 -10.51
N GLY A 156 -12.66 28.56 -9.38
CA GLY A 156 -12.59 27.93 -8.07
C GLY A 156 -11.33 27.06 -7.88
N ALA A 157 -10.39 27.10 -8.80
CA ALA A 157 -9.13 26.37 -8.70
C ALA A 157 -8.12 27.09 -7.83
N GLU A 158 -7.27 26.34 -7.12
CA GLU A 158 -6.06 26.86 -6.47
C GLU A 158 -4.88 26.68 -7.44
N ILE A 159 -4.10 27.73 -7.68
CA ILE A 159 -3.00 27.73 -8.64
C ILE A 159 -1.69 28.01 -7.91
N SER A 160 -0.71 27.12 -8.08
CA SER A 160 0.69 27.29 -7.70
C SER A 160 1.56 27.33 -8.95
N ILE A 161 2.58 28.18 -8.94
CA ILE A 161 3.53 28.30 -10.03
C ILE A 161 4.95 28.16 -9.46
N GLU A 162 5.71 27.22 -10.04
CA GLU A 162 7.13 27.01 -9.73
C GLU A 162 8.01 27.87 -10.62
N ASP A 163 9.25 28.14 -10.19
CA ASP A 163 10.22 28.97 -10.93
C ASP A 163 10.60 28.41 -12.29
N ASP A 164 10.38 27.11 -12.50
CA ASP A 164 10.63 26.42 -13.77
C ASP A 164 9.45 26.49 -14.76
N GLY A 165 8.36 27.16 -14.39
CA GLY A 165 7.14 27.30 -15.19
C GLY A 165 6.13 26.14 -15.04
N THR A 166 6.32 25.28 -14.06
CA THR A 166 5.32 24.26 -13.70
C THR A 166 4.20 24.87 -12.88
#